data_7542e8b5f2c56a486f1814423d29206d
#
_entry.id   7542e8b5f2c56a486f1814423d29206d
#
_cell.length_a   1.000
_cell.length_b   1.000
_cell.length_c   1.000
_cell.angle_alpha   90.00
_cell.angle_beta   90.00
_cell.angle_gamma   90.00
#
_symmetry.space_group_name_H-M   'P 1'
#
loop_
_entity.id
_entity.type
_entity.pdbx_description
1 polymer ?
#
loop_
_entity_poly.entity_id
_entity_poly.type
_entity_poly.pdbx_seq_one_letter_code
_entity_poly.pdbx_strand_id
1 'polypeptide(L)'
;VGLTLAEYHRLTPLPRPGGVLYVKPGARGYRDPVYELLQKVVTPYGERALDPNPGVGLGSLPLEGRMEVERLETSKAAFRCLGASGLRAHLAPPWEAEGNAYHLVVLALPAGRGTAYVEATLVAAARALRMGGRVYLAGDKNKGFERYFKEAQALLGYGKVLKREGPVRVALLEKEREAPPLPALWHRFQATLLGESFTFFHLPGVFSAGKVDKASALLLEALVGEMGREGVRGKRILDLGAGYGALTLPLAHMGGEVTALEDDLVSVLSLKKSLLENRLTARVLHSDVDEALTEGEAFDIIVTNPPFHVGGAVILDVAQAFVEAAAARLKPGGGFFLVANPFLKYEPLLEERFGAFRTLLVREYKVLFAEKAKRG
;
A
#
# COMPACT_ATOMS: atom_id res chain seq x y z
N VAL A 1 10.32 7.55 23.66
CA VAL A 1 10.97 6.37 23.10
C VAL A 1 10.09 5.78 22.01
N GLY A 2 10.58 5.81 20.83
CA GLY A 2 9.84 5.37 19.67
C GLY A 2 10.25 3.99 19.19
N LEU A 3 9.52 3.51 18.19
CA LEU A 3 9.77 2.25 17.54
C LEU A 3 11.09 2.30 16.77
N THR A 4 11.98 1.34 17.01
CA THR A 4 13.21 1.21 16.21
C THR A 4 12.89 0.57 14.86
N LEU A 5 13.81 0.71 13.90
CA LEU A 5 13.63 0.09 12.58
C LEU A 5 13.57 -1.45 12.71
N ALA A 6 14.41 -2.02 13.56
CA ALA A 6 14.39 -3.47 13.83
C ALA A 6 13.05 -3.93 14.43
N GLU A 7 12.50 -3.16 15.37
CA GLU A 7 11.18 -3.46 15.96
C GLU A 7 10.07 -3.33 14.92
N TYR A 8 10.15 -2.34 14.03
CA TYR A 8 9.19 -2.19 12.93
C TYR A 8 9.18 -3.41 12.02
N HIS A 9 10.34 -3.94 11.67
CA HIS A 9 10.46 -5.09 10.76
C HIS A 9 10.19 -6.44 11.43
N ARG A 10 10.12 -6.49 12.74
CA ARG A 10 9.93 -7.74 13.49
C ARG A 10 8.52 -8.29 13.27
N LEU A 11 8.45 -9.58 12.93
CA LEU A 11 7.20 -10.31 12.85
C LEU A 11 6.90 -10.93 14.22
N THR A 12 5.71 -10.63 14.76
CA THR A 12 5.31 -11.06 16.10
C THR A 12 4.18 -12.07 16.03
N PRO A 13 4.26 -13.21 16.76
CA PRO A 13 3.19 -14.19 16.75
C PRO A 13 1.93 -13.65 17.44
N LEU A 14 0.78 -13.95 16.84
CA LEU A 14 -0.54 -13.60 17.35
C LEU A 14 -1.42 -14.84 17.30
N PRO A 15 -1.63 -15.55 18.42
CA PRO A 15 -2.53 -16.70 18.44
C PRO A 15 -3.98 -16.31 18.17
N ARG A 16 -4.66 -17.10 17.35
CA ARG A 16 -6.08 -16.95 17.05
C ARG A 16 -6.72 -18.34 16.91
N PRO A 17 -8.05 -18.46 17.05
CA PRO A 17 -8.72 -19.73 16.73
C PRO A 17 -8.39 -20.15 15.30
N GLY A 18 -7.85 -21.35 15.14
CA GLY A 18 -7.45 -21.88 13.84
C GLY A 18 -5.96 -21.79 13.53
N GLY A 19 -5.15 -21.10 14.35
CA GLY A 19 -3.70 -21.07 14.15
C GLY A 19 -3.01 -19.86 14.73
N VAL A 20 -1.71 -19.74 14.43
CA VAL A 20 -0.88 -18.61 14.85
C VAL A 20 -0.60 -17.77 13.60
N LEU A 21 -0.99 -16.50 13.67
CA LEU A 21 -0.63 -15.52 12.65
C LEU A 21 0.62 -14.78 13.08
N TYR A 22 1.39 -14.29 12.11
CA TYR A 22 2.46 -13.35 12.38
C TYR A 22 2.02 -11.98 11.90
N VAL A 23 2.27 -10.98 12.72
CA VAL A 23 1.83 -9.60 12.47
C VAL A 23 2.98 -8.63 12.68
N LYS A 24 2.84 -7.42 12.14
CA LYS A 24 3.83 -6.36 12.30
C LYS A 24 3.17 -4.99 12.08
N PRO A 25 3.77 -3.91 12.57
CA PRO A 25 3.33 -2.56 12.19
C PRO A 25 3.37 -2.38 10.67
N GLY A 26 2.41 -1.67 10.12
CA GLY A 26 2.30 -1.44 8.68
C GLY A 26 1.55 -2.52 7.91
N ALA A 27 1.34 -3.71 8.49
CA ALA A 27 0.50 -4.75 7.89
C ALA A 27 -0.93 -4.60 8.40
N ARG A 28 -1.90 -4.71 7.49
CA ARG A 28 -3.32 -4.58 7.84
C ARG A 28 -3.95 -5.92 8.17
N GLY A 29 -5.14 -5.88 8.75
CA GLY A 29 -5.99 -7.06 8.91
C GLY A 29 -5.86 -7.77 10.23
N TYR A 30 -5.19 -7.17 11.21
CA TYR A 30 -5.24 -7.57 12.59
C TYR A 30 -5.59 -6.35 13.44
N ARG A 31 -6.24 -6.57 14.60
CA ARG A 31 -6.83 -5.48 15.39
C ARG A 31 -7.78 -4.61 14.55
N ASP A 32 -8.44 -5.27 13.59
CA ASP A 32 -9.38 -4.65 12.66
C ASP A 32 -10.74 -5.31 12.86
N PRO A 33 -11.76 -4.57 13.30
CA PRO A 33 -13.08 -5.14 13.57
C PRO A 33 -13.72 -5.84 12.37
N VAL A 34 -13.42 -5.40 11.14
CA VAL A 34 -13.93 -6.03 9.93
C VAL A 34 -13.39 -7.45 9.78
N TYR A 35 -12.09 -7.62 9.89
CA TYR A 35 -11.45 -8.93 9.81
C TYR A 35 -11.82 -9.82 11.00
N GLU A 36 -11.93 -9.25 12.20
CA GLU A 36 -12.31 -9.99 13.41
C GLU A 36 -13.72 -10.56 13.28
N LEU A 37 -14.68 -9.80 12.77
CA LEU A 37 -16.03 -10.30 12.57
C LEU A 37 -16.10 -11.32 11.42
N LEU A 38 -15.39 -11.06 10.33
CA LEU A 38 -15.32 -11.96 9.19
C LEU A 38 -14.81 -13.34 9.62
N GLN A 39 -13.75 -13.38 10.42
CA GLN A 39 -13.21 -14.63 10.98
C GLN A 39 -14.27 -15.43 11.76
N LYS A 40 -15.12 -14.76 12.52
CA LYS A 40 -16.14 -15.42 13.33
C LYS A 40 -17.28 -16.03 12.51
N VAL A 41 -17.50 -15.54 11.29
CA VAL A 41 -18.66 -15.89 10.45
C VAL A 41 -18.30 -16.89 9.36
N VAL A 42 -17.09 -16.81 8.82
CA VAL A 42 -16.65 -17.64 7.68
C VAL A 42 -16.66 -19.11 8.02
N THR A 43 -17.32 -19.91 7.18
CA THR A 43 -17.33 -21.37 7.24
C THR A 43 -17.00 -21.95 5.86
N PRO A 44 -16.46 -23.18 5.77
CA PRO A 44 -16.13 -23.79 4.50
C PRO A 44 -17.37 -23.99 3.60
N TYR A 45 -17.12 -23.85 2.29
CA TYR A 45 -18.13 -24.16 1.27
C TYR A 45 -17.39 -24.60 0.00
N GLY A 46 -17.56 -25.84 -0.38
CA GLY A 46 -16.84 -26.43 -1.51
C GLY A 46 -15.37 -26.70 -1.20
N GLU A 47 -14.55 -26.74 -2.24
CA GLU A 47 -13.16 -27.18 -2.13
C GLU A 47 -12.13 -26.05 -2.19
N ARG A 48 -12.37 -25.05 -3.04
CA ARG A 48 -11.40 -23.95 -3.29
C ARG A 48 -11.96 -22.60 -2.86
N ALA A 49 -11.18 -21.86 -2.11
CA ALA A 49 -11.51 -20.51 -1.66
C ALA A 49 -10.45 -19.52 -2.11
N LEU A 50 -10.90 -18.30 -2.37
CA LEU A 50 -10.07 -17.16 -2.71
C LEU A 50 -10.26 -16.06 -1.65
N ASP A 51 -9.15 -15.52 -1.16
CA ASP A 51 -9.14 -14.30 -0.36
C ASP A 51 -8.37 -13.23 -1.14
N PRO A 52 -9.06 -12.28 -1.78
CA PRO A 52 -8.41 -11.26 -2.61
C PRO A 52 -7.97 -10.02 -1.85
N ASN A 53 -8.15 -9.99 -0.52
CA ASN A 53 -7.71 -8.90 0.35
C ASN A 53 -7.37 -9.45 1.74
N PRO A 54 -6.39 -10.39 1.83
CA PRO A 54 -6.16 -11.14 3.06
C PRO A 54 -5.54 -10.34 4.21
N GLY A 55 -4.75 -9.30 3.92
CA GLY A 55 -3.94 -8.70 4.97
C GLY A 55 -3.02 -9.74 5.57
N VAL A 56 -3.02 -9.84 6.90
CA VAL A 56 -2.23 -10.88 7.59
C VAL A 56 -2.87 -12.28 7.57
N GLY A 57 -4.08 -12.41 7.01
CA GLY A 57 -4.74 -13.70 6.82
C GLY A 57 -5.85 -14.03 7.80
N LEU A 58 -6.24 -13.10 8.66
CA LEU A 58 -7.21 -13.37 9.73
C LEU A 58 -8.58 -13.82 9.21
N GLY A 59 -9.11 -13.13 8.18
CA GLY A 59 -10.48 -13.39 7.69
C GLY A 59 -10.67 -14.79 7.12
N SER A 60 -9.70 -15.31 6.40
CA SER A 60 -9.77 -16.64 5.79
C SER A 60 -9.08 -17.75 6.60
N LEU A 61 -8.51 -17.40 7.76
CA LEU A 61 -7.83 -18.37 8.64
C LEU A 61 -8.73 -19.58 9.00
N PRO A 62 -10.03 -19.43 9.28
CA PRO A 62 -10.89 -20.56 9.61
C PRO A 62 -11.00 -21.63 8.53
N LEU A 63 -10.64 -21.30 7.30
CA LEU A 63 -10.67 -22.23 6.17
C LEU A 63 -9.39 -23.05 6.02
N GLU A 64 -8.32 -22.65 6.71
CA GLU A 64 -7.03 -23.31 6.60
C GLU A 64 -7.09 -24.76 7.07
N GLY A 65 -6.57 -25.68 6.26
CA GLY A 65 -6.68 -27.12 6.49
C GLY A 65 -8.02 -27.73 6.18
N ARG A 66 -9.04 -26.94 5.80
CA ARG A 66 -10.40 -27.38 5.50
C ARG A 66 -10.81 -27.14 4.06
N MET A 67 -10.14 -26.20 3.40
CA MET A 67 -10.29 -25.89 1.98
C MET A 67 -8.90 -25.59 1.40
N GLU A 68 -8.80 -25.67 0.06
CA GLU A 68 -7.63 -25.11 -0.64
C GLU A 68 -7.83 -23.60 -0.75
N VAL A 69 -7.07 -22.83 0.03
CA VAL A 69 -7.20 -21.39 0.11
C VAL A 69 -6.08 -20.71 -0.67
N GLU A 70 -6.45 -19.83 -1.60
CA GLU A 70 -5.52 -18.95 -2.30
C GLU A 70 -5.75 -17.51 -1.86
N ARG A 71 -4.65 -16.80 -1.61
CA ARG A 71 -4.66 -15.43 -1.14
C ARG A 71 -3.87 -14.56 -2.13
N LEU A 72 -4.46 -13.43 -2.53
CA LEU A 72 -3.79 -12.45 -3.39
C LEU A 72 -3.58 -11.18 -2.59
N GLU A 73 -2.33 -10.82 -2.35
CA GLU A 73 -1.97 -9.68 -1.53
C GLU A 73 -1.13 -8.68 -2.32
N THR A 74 -1.41 -7.39 -2.15
CA THR A 74 -0.67 -6.32 -2.82
C THR A 74 0.33 -5.62 -1.91
N SER A 75 0.17 -5.73 -0.58
CA SER A 75 1.12 -5.15 0.38
C SER A 75 2.27 -6.10 0.67
N LYS A 76 3.51 -5.62 0.53
CA LYS A 76 4.69 -6.42 0.88
C LYS A 76 4.74 -6.71 2.38
N ALA A 77 4.37 -5.75 3.23
CA ALA A 77 4.32 -5.95 4.68
C ALA A 77 3.37 -7.08 5.06
N ALA A 78 2.15 -7.06 4.52
CA ALA A 78 1.17 -8.13 4.76
C ALA A 78 1.62 -9.47 4.17
N PHE A 79 2.22 -9.46 2.98
CA PHE A 79 2.74 -10.67 2.34
C PHE A 79 3.82 -11.34 3.19
N ARG A 80 4.71 -10.57 3.80
CA ARG A 80 5.72 -11.09 4.73
C ARG A 80 5.06 -11.80 5.92
N CYS A 81 3.98 -11.21 6.45
CA CYS A 81 3.21 -11.83 7.53
C CYS A 81 2.57 -13.15 7.11
N LEU A 82 1.98 -13.21 5.92
CA LEU A 82 1.38 -14.43 5.38
C LEU A 82 2.43 -15.53 5.22
N GLY A 83 3.61 -15.21 4.69
CA GLY A 83 4.71 -16.15 4.56
C GLY A 83 5.17 -16.72 5.88
N ALA A 84 5.37 -15.86 6.89
CA ALA A 84 5.78 -16.29 8.23
C ALA A 84 4.72 -17.15 8.92
N SER A 85 3.44 -16.92 8.60
CA SER A 85 2.32 -17.69 9.15
C SER A 85 2.13 -19.05 8.45
N GLY A 86 2.90 -19.32 7.39
CA GLY A 86 2.76 -20.55 6.59
C GLY A 86 1.50 -20.57 5.74
N LEU A 87 0.90 -19.42 5.48
CA LEU A 87 -0.31 -19.30 4.67
C LEU A 87 0.04 -19.07 3.20
N ARG A 88 -0.54 -19.88 2.32
CA ARG A 88 -0.30 -19.77 0.87
C ARG A 88 -0.85 -18.43 0.36
N ALA A 89 0.00 -17.65 -0.30
CA ALA A 89 -0.34 -16.36 -0.84
C ALA A 89 0.54 -16.02 -2.04
N HIS A 90 0.04 -15.13 -2.90
CA HIS A 90 0.76 -14.61 -4.06
C HIS A 90 0.71 -13.09 -4.03
N LEU A 91 1.79 -12.46 -4.48
CA LEU A 91 1.81 -11.02 -4.73
C LEU A 91 1.12 -10.76 -6.08
N ALA A 92 -0.13 -10.35 -6.01
CA ALA A 92 -0.93 -10.06 -7.20
C ALA A 92 -2.12 -9.18 -6.83
N PRO A 93 -2.59 -8.33 -7.76
CA PRO A 93 -3.85 -7.61 -7.56
C PRO A 93 -5.05 -8.55 -7.69
N PRO A 94 -6.21 -8.19 -7.11
CA PRO A 94 -7.39 -9.07 -7.12
C PRO A 94 -7.87 -9.49 -8.51
N TRP A 95 -7.71 -8.64 -9.51
CA TRP A 95 -8.18 -8.92 -10.87
C TRP A 95 -7.36 -9.96 -11.63
N GLU A 96 -6.26 -10.43 -11.05
CA GLU A 96 -5.48 -11.54 -11.62
C GLU A 96 -5.97 -12.91 -11.15
N ALA A 97 -7.01 -12.96 -10.32
CA ALA A 97 -7.59 -14.22 -9.88
C ALA A 97 -8.10 -15.05 -11.07
N GLU A 98 -7.87 -16.36 -11.00
CA GLU A 98 -8.36 -17.32 -12.00
C GLU A 98 -9.88 -17.27 -12.08
N GLY A 99 -10.43 -17.24 -13.30
CA GLY A 99 -11.88 -17.22 -13.52
C GLY A 99 -12.52 -18.59 -13.36
N ASN A 100 -13.77 -18.62 -12.84
CA ASN A 100 -14.58 -19.83 -12.66
C ASN A 100 -13.84 -20.95 -11.90
N ALA A 101 -13.03 -20.59 -10.92
CA ALA A 101 -12.14 -21.54 -10.25
C ALA A 101 -12.51 -21.79 -8.79
N TYR A 102 -13.32 -20.92 -8.18
CA TYR A 102 -13.53 -20.95 -6.74
C TYR A 102 -14.98 -21.19 -6.36
N HIS A 103 -15.17 -21.94 -5.28
CA HIS A 103 -16.49 -22.15 -4.67
C HIS A 103 -16.83 -21.04 -3.68
N LEU A 104 -15.80 -20.45 -3.06
CA LEU A 104 -15.95 -19.45 -2.01
C LEU A 104 -14.96 -18.31 -2.20
N VAL A 105 -15.42 -17.08 -2.01
CA VAL A 105 -14.59 -15.90 -1.87
C VAL A 105 -14.81 -15.32 -0.47
N VAL A 106 -13.72 -14.99 0.22
CA VAL A 106 -13.76 -14.31 1.51
C VAL A 106 -13.19 -12.92 1.27
N LEU A 107 -14.03 -11.89 1.38
CA LEU A 107 -13.65 -10.53 0.99
C LEU A 107 -13.94 -9.53 2.09
N ALA A 108 -12.89 -9.06 2.75
CA ALA A 108 -12.93 -7.81 3.50
C ALA A 108 -12.82 -6.66 2.50
N LEU A 109 -13.80 -5.77 2.46
CA LEU A 109 -13.83 -4.68 1.50
C LEU A 109 -12.62 -3.77 1.64
N PRO A 110 -11.85 -3.53 0.56
CA PRO A 110 -10.70 -2.64 0.60
C PRO A 110 -11.11 -1.17 0.45
N ALA A 111 -12.00 -0.69 1.32
CA ALA A 111 -12.63 0.62 1.20
C ALA A 111 -11.63 1.79 1.19
N GLY A 112 -10.52 1.67 1.89
CA GLY A 112 -9.46 2.69 1.92
C GLY A 112 -8.70 2.84 0.61
N ARG A 113 -8.88 1.91 -0.35
CA ARG A 113 -8.21 1.95 -1.65
C ARG A 113 -8.97 2.75 -2.71
N GLY A 114 -10.15 3.26 -2.37
CA GLY A 114 -10.98 4.04 -3.28
C GLY A 114 -11.97 3.21 -4.08
N THR A 115 -12.96 3.90 -4.64
CA THR A 115 -14.11 3.29 -5.33
C THR A 115 -13.69 2.41 -6.52
N ALA A 116 -12.80 2.88 -7.36
CA ALA A 116 -12.36 2.14 -8.56
C ALA A 116 -11.72 0.80 -8.19
N TYR A 117 -10.92 0.78 -7.13
CA TYR A 117 -10.27 -0.46 -6.68
C TYR A 117 -11.31 -1.43 -6.10
N VAL A 118 -12.23 -0.94 -5.28
CA VAL A 118 -13.29 -1.78 -4.71
C VAL A 118 -14.16 -2.38 -5.82
N GLU A 119 -14.58 -1.57 -6.78
CA GLU A 119 -15.41 -2.04 -7.91
C GLU A 119 -14.68 -3.10 -8.75
N ALA A 120 -13.41 -2.87 -9.07
CA ALA A 120 -12.60 -3.86 -9.79
C ALA A 120 -12.45 -5.16 -8.99
N THR A 121 -12.30 -5.06 -7.68
CA THR A 121 -12.20 -6.22 -6.78
C THR A 121 -13.51 -7.02 -6.75
N LEU A 122 -14.66 -6.34 -6.67
CA LEU A 122 -15.97 -6.99 -6.69
C LEU A 122 -16.21 -7.73 -8.02
N VAL A 123 -15.88 -7.10 -9.15
CA VAL A 123 -15.99 -7.76 -10.45
C VAL A 123 -15.06 -8.97 -10.53
N ALA A 124 -13.82 -8.82 -10.07
CA ALA A 124 -12.85 -9.91 -10.05
C ALA A 124 -13.34 -11.09 -9.20
N ALA A 125 -13.92 -10.82 -8.03
CA ALA A 125 -14.50 -11.84 -7.16
C ALA A 125 -15.65 -12.59 -7.86
N ALA A 126 -16.56 -11.84 -8.51
CA ALA A 126 -17.67 -12.43 -9.26
C ALA A 126 -17.16 -13.31 -10.40
N ARG A 127 -16.13 -12.88 -11.12
CA ARG A 127 -15.53 -13.66 -12.22
C ARG A 127 -14.77 -14.89 -11.72
N ALA A 128 -14.17 -14.81 -10.55
CA ALA A 128 -13.41 -15.92 -9.95
C ALA A 128 -14.32 -17.07 -9.49
N LEU A 129 -15.55 -16.77 -9.11
CA LEU A 129 -16.51 -17.76 -8.63
C LEU A 129 -17.07 -18.62 -9.75
N ARG A 130 -17.26 -19.89 -9.44
CA ARG A 130 -18.13 -20.77 -10.22
C ARG A 130 -19.58 -20.36 -9.99
N MET A 131 -20.47 -20.69 -10.94
CA MET A 131 -21.92 -20.55 -10.75
C MET A 131 -22.34 -21.31 -9.50
N GLY A 132 -23.17 -20.71 -8.65
CA GLY A 132 -23.51 -21.26 -7.34
C GLY A 132 -22.46 -21.03 -6.25
N GLY A 133 -21.33 -20.47 -6.59
CA GLY A 133 -20.31 -20.08 -5.62
C GLY A 133 -20.77 -18.94 -4.71
N ARG A 134 -20.11 -18.77 -3.58
CA ARG A 134 -20.53 -17.83 -2.53
C ARG A 134 -19.43 -16.83 -2.16
N VAL A 135 -19.86 -15.66 -1.70
CA VAL A 135 -18.97 -14.63 -1.17
C VAL A 135 -19.40 -14.30 0.25
N TYR A 136 -18.44 -14.31 1.18
CA TYR A 136 -18.56 -13.58 2.44
C TYR A 136 -17.99 -12.19 2.23
N LEU A 137 -18.83 -11.16 2.36
CA LEU A 137 -18.47 -9.77 2.15
C LEU A 137 -18.53 -9.03 3.48
N ALA A 138 -17.41 -8.50 3.93
CA ALA A 138 -17.34 -7.76 5.19
C ALA A 138 -16.90 -6.32 4.98
N GLY A 139 -17.48 -5.41 5.74
CA GLY A 139 -17.12 -4.00 5.68
C GLY A 139 -17.76 -3.18 6.78
N ASP A 140 -17.40 -1.91 6.80
CA ASP A 140 -17.90 -0.92 7.75
C ASP A 140 -19.00 -0.09 7.08
N LYS A 141 -20.15 0.06 7.73
CA LYS A 141 -21.26 0.86 7.20
C LYS A 141 -20.87 2.33 6.97
N ASN A 142 -19.92 2.85 7.76
CA ASN A 142 -19.43 4.22 7.63
C ASN A 142 -18.41 4.38 6.50
N LYS A 143 -18.01 3.28 5.88
CA LYS A 143 -17.05 3.25 4.77
C LYS A 143 -17.66 2.64 3.51
N GLY A 144 -18.96 2.78 3.34
CA GLY A 144 -19.66 2.42 2.11
C GLY A 144 -20.14 0.98 1.99
N PHE A 145 -20.22 0.21 3.08
CA PHE A 145 -20.67 -1.19 3.00
C PHE A 145 -22.00 -1.35 2.26
N GLU A 146 -23.01 -0.53 2.58
CA GLU A 146 -24.35 -0.66 1.95
C GLU A 146 -24.30 -0.49 0.42
N ARG A 147 -23.54 0.50 -0.03
CA ARG A 147 -23.34 0.73 -1.47
C ARG A 147 -22.68 -0.46 -2.14
N TYR A 148 -21.59 -0.96 -1.57
CA TYR A 148 -20.83 -2.07 -2.16
C TYR A 148 -21.57 -3.39 -2.05
N PHE A 149 -22.37 -3.58 -1.02
CA PHE A 149 -23.24 -4.74 -0.91
C PHE A 149 -24.28 -4.75 -2.04
N LYS A 150 -24.89 -3.60 -2.33
CA LYS A 150 -25.84 -3.47 -3.45
C LYS A 150 -25.17 -3.74 -4.81
N GLU A 151 -23.96 -3.22 -4.98
CA GLU A 151 -23.16 -3.48 -6.20
C GLU A 151 -22.85 -4.97 -6.33
N ALA A 152 -22.47 -5.62 -5.24
CA ALA A 152 -22.22 -7.07 -5.22
C ALA A 152 -23.49 -7.87 -5.54
N GLN A 153 -24.64 -7.46 -5.02
CA GLN A 153 -25.93 -8.09 -5.35
C GLN A 153 -26.27 -7.97 -6.84
N ALA A 154 -25.99 -6.79 -7.42
CA ALA A 154 -26.19 -6.59 -8.86
C ALA A 154 -25.29 -7.50 -9.70
N LEU A 155 -24.07 -7.73 -9.25
CA LEU A 155 -23.12 -8.62 -9.94
C LEU A 155 -23.46 -10.10 -9.79
N LEU A 156 -23.92 -10.51 -8.63
CA LEU A 156 -24.03 -11.92 -8.25
C LEU A 156 -25.47 -12.43 -8.23
N GLY A 157 -26.38 -11.71 -7.62
CA GLY A 157 -27.78 -12.10 -7.45
C GLY A 157 -28.21 -12.07 -6.00
N TYR A 158 -28.37 -13.24 -5.37
CA TYR A 158 -28.84 -13.33 -3.99
C TYR A 158 -27.80 -12.82 -2.99
N GLY A 159 -28.28 -12.12 -1.96
CA GLY A 159 -27.41 -11.71 -0.87
C GLY A 159 -28.19 -11.29 0.36
N LYS A 160 -27.64 -11.60 1.55
CA LYS A 160 -28.21 -11.17 2.83
C LYS A 160 -27.11 -10.85 3.83
N VAL A 161 -27.38 -9.92 4.74
CA VAL A 161 -26.49 -9.63 5.86
C VAL A 161 -26.69 -10.71 6.92
N LEU A 162 -25.59 -11.40 7.27
CA LEU A 162 -25.60 -12.48 8.26
C LEU A 162 -25.36 -11.98 9.68
N LYS A 163 -24.46 -10.99 9.82
CA LYS A 163 -24.02 -10.52 11.14
C LYS A 163 -23.76 -9.02 11.13
N ARG A 164 -24.15 -8.39 12.22
CA ARG A 164 -23.88 -6.98 12.52
C ARG A 164 -23.23 -6.90 13.89
N GLU A 165 -22.13 -6.17 13.97
CA GLU A 165 -21.44 -5.90 15.23
C GLU A 165 -20.89 -4.47 15.19
N GLY A 166 -21.49 -3.55 15.96
CA GLY A 166 -21.20 -2.13 15.84
C GLY A 166 -21.44 -1.65 14.39
N PRO A 167 -20.48 -0.96 13.78
CA PRO A 167 -20.61 -0.53 12.39
C PRO A 167 -20.28 -1.62 11.37
N VAL A 168 -19.76 -2.76 11.81
CA VAL A 168 -19.30 -3.83 10.92
C VAL A 168 -20.46 -4.72 10.48
N ARG A 169 -20.42 -5.11 9.21
CA ARG A 169 -21.41 -6.01 8.59
C ARG A 169 -20.68 -7.14 7.89
N VAL A 170 -21.21 -8.34 7.98
CA VAL A 170 -20.80 -9.49 7.15
C VAL A 170 -22.03 -10.00 6.42
N ALA A 171 -21.93 -10.04 5.10
CA ALA A 171 -22.99 -10.56 4.24
C ALA A 171 -22.55 -11.83 3.54
N LEU A 172 -23.53 -12.63 3.13
CA LEU A 172 -23.32 -13.79 2.28
C LEU A 172 -24.07 -13.56 0.97
N LEU A 173 -23.38 -13.75 -0.16
CA LEU A 173 -23.98 -13.66 -1.48
C LEU A 173 -23.72 -14.95 -2.25
N GLU A 174 -24.60 -15.26 -3.21
CA GLU A 174 -24.45 -16.43 -4.08
C GLU A 174 -24.47 -16.00 -5.54
N LYS A 175 -23.57 -16.56 -6.34
CA LYS A 175 -23.48 -16.25 -7.78
C LYS A 175 -24.56 -16.97 -8.55
N GLU A 176 -25.52 -16.23 -9.08
CA GLU A 176 -26.67 -16.70 -9.84
C GLU A 176 -26.63 -16.29 -11.32
N ARG A 177 -25.63 -15.47 -11.71
CA ARG A 177 -25.49 -14.95 -13.07
C ARG A 177 -24.06 -14.79 -13.49
N GLU A 178 -23.82 -14.74 -14.79
CA GLU A 178 -22.51 -14.52 -15.35
C GLU A 178 -21.97 -13.13 -14.95
N ALA A 179 -20.68 -13.08 -14.64
CA ALA A 179 -20.01 -11.83 -14.30
C ALA A 179 -19.71 -11.01 -15.56
N PRO A 180 -19.77 -9.67 -15.47
CA PRO A 180 -19.35 -8.82 -16.58
C PRO A 180 -17.82 -8.87 -16.76
N PRO A 181 -17.31 -8.33 -17.88
CA PRO A 181 -15.88 -8.13 -18.04
C PRO A 181 -15.32 -7.18 -16.97
N LEU A 182 -14.02 -7.30 -16.69
CA LEU A 182 -13.33 -6.34 -15.83
C LEU A 182 -13.42 -4.94 -16.42
N PRO A 183 -13.56 -3.89 -15.59
CA PRO A 183 -13.46 -2.52 -16.06
C PRO A 183 -12.06 -2.25 -16.61
N ALA A 184 -11.91 -1.16 -17.36
CA ALA A 184 -10.59 -0.71 -17.79
C ALA A 184 -9.71 -0.46 -16.56
N LEU A 185 -8.56 -1.14 -16.52
CA LEU A 185 -7.66 -1.07 -15.36
C LEU A 185 -6.64 0.05 -15.49
N TRP A 186 -6.03 0.19 -16.68
CA TRP A 186 -5.02 1.21 -16.91
C TRP A 186 -5.63 2.55 -17.27
N HIS A 187 -5.21 3.59 -16.56
CA HIS A 187 -5.54 4.97 -16.82
C HIS A 187 -4.26 5.79 -16.92
N ARG A 188 -4.33 6.95 -17.55
CA ARG A 188 -3.17 7.84 -17.66
C ARG A 188 -3.58 9.29 -17.48
N PHE A 189 -2.64 10.10 -17.02
CA PHE A 189 -2.79 11.55 -16.96
C PHE A 189 -1.44 12.21 -17.21
N GLN A 190 -1.46 13.47 -17.60
CA GLN A 190 -0.24 14.26 -17.74
C GLN A 190 -0.12 15.25 -16.59
N ALA A 191 1.11 15.48 -16.15
CA ALA A 191 1.40 16.45 -15.10
C ALA A 191 2.72 17.16 -15.44
N THR A 192 2.79 18.44 -15.10
CA THR A 192 4.00 19.23 -15.24
C THR A 192 4.66 19.37 -13.85
N LEU A 193 5.90 18.94 -13.75
CA LEU A 193 6.69 19.01 -12.53
C LEU A 193 8.03 19.63 -12.86
N LEU A 194 8.39 20.71 -12.17
CA LEU A 194 9.61 21.49 -12.43
C LEU A 194 9.75 21.92 -13.89
N GLY A 195 8.63 22.29 -14.53
CA GLY A 195 8.61 22.75 -15.91
C GLY A 195 8.65 21.66 -16.97
N GLU A 196 8.75 20.39 -16.58
CA GLU A 196 8.76 19.26 -17.50
C GLU A 196 7.43 18.51 -17.46
N SER A 197 6.96 18.07 -18.63
CA SER A 197 5.73 17.29 -18.74
C SER A 197 6.02 15.79 -18.68
N PHE A 198 5.27 15.08 -17.84
CA PHE A 198 5.36 13.63 -17.72
C PHE A 198 3.99 13.00 -17.94
N THR A 199 3.97 11.81 -18.53
CA THR A 199 2.77 11.00 -18.65
C THR A 199 2.81 9.92 -17.61
N PHE A 200 1.85 9.93 -16.67
CA PHE A 200 1.74 8.94 -15.62
C PHE A 200 0.67 7.91 -15.97
N PHE A 201 1.01 6.64 -15.82
CA PHE A 201 0.08 5.52 -15.94
C PHE A 201 -0.22 4.99 -14.54
N HIS A 202 -1.47 4.61 -14.32
CA HIS A 202 -1.84 4.04 -13.02
C HIS A 202 -2.95 3.02 -13.12
N LEU A 203 -2.91 2.06 -12.19
CA LEU A 203 -3.96 1.09 -11.93
C LEU A 203 -4.93 1.65 -10.87
N PRO A 204 -6.12 1.05 -10.71
CA PRO A 204 -7.01 1.40 -9.59
C PRO A 204 -6.31 1.22 -8.25
N GLY A 205 -6.62 2.06 -7.28
CA GLY A 205 -6.08 1.99 -5.93
C GLY A 205 -4.81 2.80 -5.69
N VAL A 206 -4.27 3.43 -6.73
CA VAL A 206 -3.10 4.30 -6.61
C VAL A 206 -3.52 5.65 -6.05
N PHE A 207 -2.83 6.09 -5.01
CA PHE A 207 -3.14 7.36 -4.34
C PHE A 207 -2.86 8.56 -5.24
N SER A 208 -3.72 9.58 -5.18
CA SER A 208 -3.66 10.83 -5.97
C SER A 208 -3.70 10.63 -7.49
N ALA A 209 -4.11 9.45 -7.95
CA ALA A 209 -4.18 9.15 -9.36
C ALA A 209 -5.10 10.13 -10.12
N GLY A 210 -4.66 10.52 -11.30
CA GLY A 210 -5.44 11.37 -12.20
C GLY A 210 -5.24 12.86 -12.03
N LYS A 211 -4.39 13.32 -11.11
CA LYS A 211 -4.11 14.74 -10.89
C LYS A 211 -2.68 14.98 -10.40
N VAL A 212 -2.24 16.22 -10.51
CA VAL A 212 -0.93 16.63 -10.00
C VAL A 212 -0.88 16.44 -8.48
N ASP A 213 0.19 15.82 -8.00
CA ASP A 213 0.49 15.68 -6.59
C ASP A 213 1.16 16.98 -6.10
N LYS A 214 0.39 17.83 -5.44
CA LYS A 214 0.87 19.13 -4.95
C LYS A 214 1.98 18.98 -3.90
N ALA A 215 1.90 17.95 -3.07
CA ALA A 215 2.91 17.71 -2.04
C ALA A 215 4.26 17.35 -2.70
N SER A 216 4.25 16.43 -3.65
CA SER A 216 5.45 16.05 -4.39
C SER A 216 6.03 17.21 -5.19
N ALA A 217 5.17 18.03 -5.82
CA ALA A 217 5.60 19.22 -6.54
C ALA A 217 6.32 20.20 -5.61
N LEU A 218 5.82 20.40 -4.40
CA LEU A 218 6.44 21.28 -3.40
C LEU A 218 7.78 20.74 -2.92
N LEU A 219 7.89 19.44 -2.69
CA LEU A 219 9.14 18.82 -2.30
C LEU A 219 10.21 19.02 -3.38
N LEU A 220 9.86 18.80 -4.63
CA LEU A 220 10.78 18.99 -5.77
C LEU A 220 11.26 20.43 -5.87
N GLU A 221 10.36 21.39 -5.69
CA GLU A 221 10.72 22.82 -5.67
C GLU A 221 11.72 23.11 -4.54
N ALA A 222 11.47 22.61 -3.35
CA ALA A 222 12.36 22.80 -2.21
C ALA A 222 13.73 22.14 -2.43
N LEU A 223 13.74 20.94 -2.99
CA LEU A 223 14.97 20.20 -3.26
C LEU A 223 15.84 20.94 -4.28
N VAL A 224 15.25 21.39 -5.37
CA VAL A 224 15.98 22.17 -6.39
C VAL A 224 16.45 23.50 -5.82
N GLY A 225 15.64 24.15 -4.99
CA GLY A 225 16.04 25.38 -4.29
C GLY A 225 17.24 25.19 -3.39
N GLU A 226 17.34 24.06 -2.72
CA GLU A 226 18.46 23.74 -1.79
C GLU A 226 19.69 23.25 -2.52
N MET A 227 19.55 22.40 -3.53
CA MET A 227 20.67 21.69 -4.16
C MET A 227 20.98 22.15 -5.58
N GLY A 228 20.05 22.80 -6.24
CA GLY A 228 20.12 23.04 -7.68
C GLY A 228 19.88 21.77 -8.50
N ARG A 229 19.53 21.92 -9.77
CA ARG A 229 19.32 20.77 -10.67
C ARG A 229 20.61 19.96 -10.84
N GLU A 230 21.75 20.63 -10.95
CA GLU A 230 23.04 19.97 -11.09
C GLU A 230 23.45 19.21 -9.82
N GLY A 231 22.96 19.62 -8.65
CA GLY A 231 23.19 18.92 -7.40
C GLY A 231 22.53 17.56 -7.30
N VAL A 232 21.57 17.28 -8.18
CA VAL A 232 20.87 16.00 -8.28
C VAL A 232 21.58 15.02 -9.23
N ARG A 233 22.22 15.56 -10.27
CA ARG A 233 22.84 14.73 -11.32
C ARG A 233 23.90 13.78 -10.75
N GLY A 234 23.74 12.49 -11.09
CA GLY A 234 24.68 11.44 -10.67
C GLY A 234 24.59 11.05 -9.20
N LYS A 235 23.71 11.68 -8.43
CA LYS A 235 23.54 11.33 -7.01
C LYS A 235 22.72 10.05 -6.87
N ARG A 236 23.07 9.25 -5.88
CA ARG A 236 22.27 8.09 -5.48
C ARG A 236 21.10 8.58 -4.62
N ILE A 237 19.89 8.42 -5.14
CA ILE A 237 18.67 8.94 -4.54
C ILE A 237 17.75 7.81 -4.18
N LEU A 238 17.22 7.82 -2.96
CA LEU A 238 16.19 6.90 -2.52
C LEU A 238 14.85 7.64 -2.46
N ASP A 239 13.86 7.15 -3.21
CA ASP A 239 12.47 7.59 -3.10
C ASP A 239 11.75 6.57 -2.21
N LEU A 240 11.54 6.93 -0.95
CA LEU A 240 11.00 6.05 0.06
C LEU A 240 9.49 6.20 0.13
N GLY A 241 8.75 5.13 -0.22
CA GLY A 241 7.31 5.18 -0.40
C GLY A 241 6.94 5.89 -1.70
N ALA A 242 7.47 5.42 -2.82
CA ALA A 242 7.46 6.13 -4.10
C ALA A 242 6.08 6.34 -4.73
N GLY A 243 5.08 5.54 -4.35
CA GLY A 243 3.76 5.62 -4.96
C GLY A 243 3.83 5.39 -6.47
N TYR A 244 3.12 6.22 -7.23
CA TYR A 244 3.10 6.11 -8.69
C TYR A 244 4.27 6.82 -9.39
N GLY A 245 5.16 7.47 -8.63
CA GLY A 245 6.39 8.01 -9.19
C GLY A 245 6.47 9.53 -9.36
N ALA A 246 5.63 10.30 -8.65
CA ALA A 246 5.64 11.76 -8.74
C ALA A 246 6.99 12.40 -8.40
N LEU A 247 7.79 11.75 -7.53
CA LEU A 247 9.16 12.18 -7.23
C LEU A 247 10.18 11.44 -8.11
N THR A 248 10.00 10.15 -8.30
CA THR A 248 10.95 9.32 -9.05
C THR A 248 11.16 9.80 -10.48
N LEU A 249 10.08 10.09 -11.23
CA LEU A 249 10.22 10.47 -12.63
C LEU A 249 11.00 11.79 -12.81
N PRO A 250 10.65 12.89 -12.11
CA PRO A 250 11.44 14.11 -12.23
C PRO A 250 12.90 13.97 -11.78
N LEU A 251 13.16 13.22 -10.71
CA LEU A 251 14.53 13.03 -10.21
C LEU A 251 15.38 12.21 -11.20
N ALA A 252 14.80 11.18 -11.80
CA ALA A 252 15.47 10.40 -12.85
C ALA A 252 15.71 11.26 -14.10
N HIS A 253 14.74 12.10 -14.46
CA HIS A 253 14.87 13.03 -15.59
C HIS A 253 16.03 14.04 -15.39
N MET A 254 16.27 14.46 -14.18
CA MET A 254 17.39 15.34 -13.83
C MET A 254 18.75 14.62 -13.74
N GLY A 255 18.79 13.33 -14.04
CA GLY A 255 20.03 12.55 -14.03
C GLY A 255 20.38 11.89 -12.70
N GLY A 256 19.48 11.87 -11.74
CA GLY A 256 19.66 11.12 -10.50
C GLY A 256 19.64 9.62 -10.72
N GLU A 257 20.45 8.88 -9.96
CA GLU A 257 20.39 7.42 -9.89
C GLU A 257 19.35 7.04 -8.83
N VAL A 258 18.09 6.89 -9.25
CA VAL A 258 16.97 6.71 -8.32
C VAL A 258 16.71 5.23 -8.04
N THR A 259 16.58 4.90 -6.76
CA THR A 259 15.98 3.66 -6.27
C THR A 259 14.65 4.04 -5.63
N ALA A 260 13.57 3.46 -6.10
CA ALA A 260 12.23 3.69 -5.60
C ALA A 260 11.74 2.45 -4.85
N LEU A 261 11.30 2.65 -3.61
CA LEU A 261 10.76 1.59 -2.77
C LEU A 261 9.27 1.86 -2.53
N GLU A 262 8.44 0.85 -2.71
CA GLU A 262 7.00 0.96 -2.52
C GLU A 262 6.41 -0.34 -1.99
N ASP A 263 5.56 -0.26 -0.96
CA ASP A 263 4.90 -1.42 -0.36
C ASP A 263 3.71 -1.92 -1.18
N ASP A 264 3.05 -1.05 -1.92
CA ASP A 264 1.85 -1.39 -2.70
C ASP A 264 2.21 -1.85 -4.11
N LEU A 265 1.86 -3.09 -4.44
CA LEU A 265 2.18 -3.70 -5.73
C LEU A 265 1.57 -2.93 -6.91
N VAL A 266 0.33 -2.44 -6.78
CA VAL A 266 -0.29 -1.71 -7.91
C VAL A 266 0.42 -0.39 -8.18
N SER A 267 0.95 0.26 -7.14
CA SER A 267 1.81 1.44 -7.29
C SER A 267 3.15 1.07 -7.94
N VAL A 268 3.75 -0.04 -7.54
CA VAL A 268 5.00 -0.55 -8.16
C VAL A 268 4.80 -0.80 -9.66
N LEU A 269 3.73 -1.48 -10.02
CA LEU A 269 3.41 -1.75 -11.43
C LEU A 269 3.15 -0.46 -12.23
N SER A 270 2.46 0.48 -11.62
CA SER A 270 2.15 1.79 -12.20
C SER A 270 3.43 2.58 -12.44
N LEU A 271 4.30 2.66 -11.44
CA LEU A 271 5.59 3.34 -11.52
C LEU A 271 6.47 2.75 -12.62
N LYS A 272 6.58 1.43 -12.68
CA LYS A 272 7.39 0.75 -13.73
C LYS A 272 6.88 1.10 -15.13
N LYS A 273 5.56 1.10 -15.32
CA LYS A 273 4.97 1.47 -16.61
C LYS A 273 5.26 2.93 -16.95
N SER A 274 5.12 3.84 -16.01
CA SER A 274 5.38 5.25 -16.21
C SER A 274 6.84 5.53 -16.55
N LEU A 275 7.79 4.86 -15.90
CA LEU A 275 9.20 4.96 -16.23
C LEU A 275 9.46 4.53 -17.68
N LEU A 276 8.92 3.37 -18.06
CA LEU A 276 9.10 2.84 -19.41
C LEU A 276 8.53 3.79 -20.48
N GLU A 277 7.32 4.28 -20.28
CA GLU A 277 6.65 5.15 -21.23
C GLU A 277 7.31 6.54 -21.36
N ASN A 278 7.95 7.03 -20.30
CA ASN A 278 8.70 8.29 -20.34
C ASN A 278 10.19 8.09 -20.70
N ARG A 279 10.60 6.87 -21.00
CA ARG A 279 11.99 6.50 -21.34
C ARG A 279 12.98 6.92 -20.23
N LEU A 280 12.58 6.68 -18.99
CA LEU A 280 13.37 6.95 -17.81
C LEU A 280 13.78 5.64 -17.14
N THR A 281 14.91 5.68 -16.45
CA THR A 281 15.45 4.52 -15.73
C THR A 281 15.50 4.81 -14.25
N ALA A 282 15.00 3.86 -13.45
CA ALA A 282 15.15 3.83 -12.01
C ALA A 282 15.04 2.37 -11.56
N ARG A 283 15.65 2.06 -10.41
CA ARG A 283 15.49 0.74 -9.79
C ARG A 283 14.24 0.78 -8.92
N VAL A 284 13.24 -0.01 -9.24
CA VAL A 284 11.98 -0.07 -8.49
C VAL A 284 11.91 -1.42 -7.76
N LEU A 285 11.74 -1.36 -6.44
CA LEU A 285 11.63 -2.55 -5.61
C LEU A 285 10.32 -2.54 -4.82
N HIS A 286 9.62 -3.68 -4.82
CA HIS A 286 8.46 -3.90 -3.96
C HIS A 286 8.98 -4.13 -2.55
N SER A 287 8.72 -3.20 -1.63
CA SER A 287 9.44 -3.13 -0.35
C SER A 287 8.56 -2.63 0.78
N ASP A 288 8.60 -3.34 1.89
CA ASP A 288 8.06 -2.89 3.16
C ASP A 288 9.08 -1.91 3.78
N VAL A 289 8.85 -0.61 3.60
CA VAL A 289 9.79 0.46 3.90
C VAL A 289 11.14 0.17 3.22
N ASP A 290 12.20 -0.10 3.95
CA ASP A 290 13.55 -0.35 3.39
C ASP A 290 13.94 -1.84 3.32
N GLU A 291 13.01 -2.76 3.62
CA GLU A 291 13.36 -4.19 3.78
C GLU A 291 13.94 -4.85 2.53
N ALA A 292 13.62 -4.35 1.34
CA ALA A 292 14.13 -4.89 0.10
C ALA A 292 15.57 -4.47 -0.23
N LEU A 293 16.12 -3.49 0.50
CA LEU A 293 17.51 -3.09 0.32
C LEU A 293 18.44 -4.09 1.03
N THR A 294 19.60 -4.29 0.45
CA THR A 294 20.65 -5.09 1.09
C THR A 294 21.29 -4.30 2.21
N GLU A 295 21.91 -5.01 3.17
CA GLU A 295 22.64 -4.38 4.27
C GLU A 295 23.77 -3.50 3.71
N GLY A 296 23.90 -2.29 4.25
CA GLY A 296 24.95 -1.37 3.85
C GLY A 296 24.63 -0.51 2.63
N GLU A 297 23.53 -0.71 1.92
CA GLU A 297 23.12 0.22 0.87
C GLU A 297 22.84 1.59 1.46
N ALA A 298 23.45 2.63 0.90
CA ALA A 298 23.33 3.99 1.38
C ALA A 298 23.22 4.98 0.22
N PHE A 299 22.60 6.14 0.48
CA PHE A 299 22.21 7.10 -0.53
C PHE A 299 22.70 8.51 -0.17
N ASP A 300 22.93 9.32 -1.20
CA ASP A 300 23.29 10.73 -1.04
C ASP A 300 22.10 11.59 -0.64
N ILE A 301 20.94 11.25 -1.18
CA ILE A 301 19.68 11.98 -0.98
C ILE A 301 18.57 10.96 -0.74
N ILE A 302 17.74 11.22 0.26
CA ILE A 302 16.50 10.45 0.45
C ILE A 302 15.32 11.42 0.43
N VAL A 303 14.31 11.11 -0.36
CA VAL A 303 13.08 11.88 -0.45
C VAL A 303 11.91 11.02 -0.03
N THR A 304 10.91 11.63 0.60
CA THR A 304 9.69 10.91 0.92
C THR A 304 8.48 11.83 0.99
N ASN A 305 7.39 11.33 0.44
CA ASN A 305 6.03 11.80 0.69
C ASN A 305 5.34 10.66 1.43
N PRO A 306 5.46 10.57 2.77
CA PRO A 306 5.04 9.39 3.50
C PRO A 306 3.54 9.19 3.50
N PRO A 307 3.04 7.93 3.58
CA PRO A 307 1.62 7.66 3.64
C PRO A 307 1.01 8.22 4.93
N PHE A 308 -0.15 8.86 4.83
CA PHE A 308 -0.86 9.42 5.98
C PHE A 308 -2.32 8.96 6.08
N HIS A 309 -2.74 8.04 5.21
CA HIS A 309 -4.11 7.52 5.17
C HIS A 309 -4.34 6.26 5.96
N VAL A 310 -3.40 5.90 6.83
CA VAL A 310 -3.53 4.73 7.68
C VAL A 310 -4.09 5.19 9.01
N GLY A 311 -5.12 4.55 9.54
CA GLY A 311 -5.80 5.02 10.74
C GLY A 311 -4.96 5.03 12.02
N GLY A 312 -4.99 6.14 12.77
CA GLY A 312 -4.59 6.23 14.17
C GLY A 312 -3.13 5.86 14.49
N ALA A 313 -2.96 4.92 15.41
CA ALA A 313 -1.65 4.48 15.93
C ALA A 313 -0.73 3.90 14.85
N VAL A 314 -1.29 3.32 13.79
CA VAL A 314 -0.52 2.72 12.69
C VAL A 314 0.24 3.79 11.90
N ILE A 315 -0.30 5.00 11.78
CA ILE A 315 0.38 6.12 11.10
C ILE A 315 1.69 6.47 11.79
N LEU A 316 1.67 6.55 13.13
CA LEU A 316 2.85 6.92 13.90
C LEU A 316 3.98 5.90 13.74
N ASP A 317 3.67 4.61 13.78
CA ASP A 317 4.66 3.55 13.61
C ASP A 317 5.30 3.57 12.22
N VAL A 318 4.49 3.73 11.18
CA VAL A 318 4.97 3.79 9.80
C VAL A 318 5.77 5.08 9.57
N ALA A 319 5.28 6.22 10.04
CA ALA A 319 5.98 7.50 9.94
C ALA A 319 7.35 7.43 10.60
N GLN A 320 7.42 6.83 11.79
CA GLN A 320 8.67 6.66 12.50
C GLN A 320 9.62 5.72 11.78
N ALA A 321 9.10 4.63 11.21
CA ALA A 321 9.90 3.70 10.40
C ALA A 321 10.51 4.40 9.18
N PHE A 322 9.79 5.33 8.55
CA PHE A 322 10.31 6.11 7.43
C PHE A 322 11.48 6.99 7.86
N VAL A 323 11.37 7.69 8.98
CA VAL A 323 12.45 8.52 9.51
C VAL A 323 13.65 7.67 9.91
N GLU A 324 13.42 6.55 10.59
CA GLU A 324 14.48 5.63 10.98
C GLU A 324 15.20 5.01 9.77
N ALA A 325 14.44 4.64 8.74
CA ALA A 325 15.01 4.13 7.50
C ALA A 325 15.86 5.19 6.79
N ALA A 326 15.39 6.44 6.74
CA ALA A 326 16.16 7.53 6.16
C ALA A 326 17.50 7.74 6.91
N ALA A 327 17.46 7.74 8.24
CA ALA A 327 18.68 7.88 9.04
C ALA A 327 19.65 6.72 8.81
N ALA A 328 19.14 5.48 8.70
CA ALA A 328 19.96 4.30 8.49
C ALA A 328 20.56 4.23 7.08
N ARG A 329 19.86 4.76 6.07
CA ARG A 329 20.22 4.61 4.65
C ARG A 329 20.89 5.82 4.02
N LEU A 330 21.02 6.93 4.73
CA LEU A 330 21.81 8.05 4.27
C LEU A 330 23.31 7.80 4.48
N LYS A 331 24.10 8.21 3.49
CA LYS A 331 25.54 8.35 3.67
C LYS A 331 25.83 9.51 4.64
N PRO A 332 26.94 9.50 5.37
CA PRO A 332 27.34 10.68 6.15
C PRO A 332 27.35 11.94 5.27
N GLY A 333 26.75 13.01 5.76
CA GLY A 333 26.57 14.26 5.00
C GLY A 333 25.41 14.26 4.02
N GLY A 334 24.70 13.14 3.86
CA GLY A 334 23.54 13.04 2.98
C GLY A 334 22.33 13.78 3.54
N GLY A 335 21.40 14.15 2.64
CA GLY A 335 20.23 14.95 2.96
C GLY A 335 18.90 14.19 2.84
N PHE A 336 18.02 14.43 3.79
CA PHE A 336 16.68 13.87 3.83
C PHE A 336 15.62 14.96 3.64
N PHE A 337 14.80 14.83 2.62
CA PHE A 337 13.69 15.73 2.30
C PHE A 337 12.36 15.01 2.52
N LEU A 338 11.52 15.57 3.38
CA LEU A 338 10.22 15.01 3.71
C LEU A 338 9.15 16.07 3.46
N VAL A 339 8.09 15.72 2.74
CA VAL A 339 6.91 16.58 2.59
C VAL A 339 5.73 15.96 3.31
N ALA A 340 4.98 16.78 4.04
CA ALA A 340 3.83 16.33 4.81
C ALA A 340 2.80 17.44 4.96
N ASN A 341 1.58 17.03 5.34
CA ASN A 341 0.56 17.96 5.79
C ASN A 341 1.10 18.76 6.99
N PRO A 342 0.89 20.09 7.04
CA PRO A 342 1.44 20.92 8.13
C PRO A 342 1.04 20.49 9.54
N PHE A 343 -0.09 19.80 9.70
CA PHE A 343 -0.57 19.33 10.99
C PHE A 343 0.12 18.08 11.51
N LEU A 344 0.84 17.36 10.65
CA LEU A 344 1.55 16.15 11.05
C LEU A 344 2.90 16.52 11.67
N LYS A 345 3.16 15.99 12.86
CA LYS A 345 4.35 16.34 13.65
C LYS A 345 5.52 15.42 13.37
N TYR A 346 6.23 15.67 12.27
CA TYR A 346 7.48 14.98 11.95
C TYR A 346 8.70 15.63 12.60
N GLU A 347 8.57 16.89 13.00
CA GLU A 347 9.71 17.68 13.54
C GLU A 347 10.37 17.02 14.74
N PRO A 348 9.62 16.54 15.77
CA PRO A 348 10.26 15.85 16.90
C PRO A 348 11.01 14.60 16.50
N LEU A 349 10.50 13.84 15.51
CA LEU A 349 11.16 12.63 15.02
C LEU A 349 12.47 12.96 14.31
N LEU A 350 12.48 14.03 13.51
CA LEU A 350 13.68 14.49 12.81
C LEU A 350 14.73 15.03 13.80
N GLU A 351 14.30 15.81 14.78
CA GLU A 351 15.19 16.37 15.80
C GLU A 351 15.84 15.27 16.64
N GLU A 352 15.05 14.30 17.09
CA GLU A 352 15.54 13.16 17.87
C GLU A 352 16.56 12.34 17.08
N ARG A 353 16.28 12.09 15.80
CA ARG A 353 17.09 11.18 15.01
C ARG A 353 18.27 11.82 14.32
N PHE A 354 18.13 13.09 13.87
CA PHE A 354 19.17 13.82 13.14
C PHE A 354 19.85 14.93 13.95
N GLY A 355 19.31 15.26 15.10
CA GLY A 355 19.81 16.33 15.97
C GLY A 355 19.32 17.72 15.61
N ALA A 356 19.03 17.99 14.35
CA ALA A 356 18.50 19.25 13.87
C ALA A 356 17.73 19.05 12.57
N PHE A 357 16.86 19.99 12.25
CA PHE A 357 16.15 20.01 10.98
C PHE A 357 15.92 21.47 10.54
N ARG A 358 15.59 21.66 9.27
CA ARG A 358 15.17 22.97 8.74
C ARG A 358 13.83 22.81 8.02
N THR A 359 12.99 23.83 8.10
CA THR A 359 11.79 23.93 7.29
C THR A 359 12.13 24.72 6.04
N LEU A 360 12.06 24.09 4.88
CA LEU A 360 12.45 24.72 3.62
C LEU A 360 11.32 25.51 2.97
N LEU A 361 10.11 24.96 2.94
CA LEU A 361 8.91 25.60 2.39
C LEU A 361 7.71 25.25 3.21
N VAL A 362 6.78 26.17 3.33
CA VAL A 362 5.44 25.96 3.92
C VAL A 362 4.42 26.63 3.03
N ARG A 363 3.45 25.84 2.56
CA ARG A 363 2.26 26.29 1.81
C ARG A 363 1.08 25.44 2.26
N GLU A 364 0.38 24.78 1.36
CA GLU A 364 -0.60 23.74 1.68
C GLU A 364 0.05 22.55 2.42
N TYR A 365 1.31 22.29 2.13
CA TYR A 365 2.16 21.29 2.76
C TYR A 365 3.41 21.94 3.29
N LYS A 366 4.18 21.21 4.10
CA LYS A 366 5.49 21.65 4.56
C LYS A 366 6.57 20.71 4.06
N VAL A 367 7.74 21.25 3.73
CA VAL A 367 8.92 20.46 3.37
C VAL A 367 9.95 20.64 4.45
N LEU A 368 10.35 19.54 5.06
CA LEU A 368 11.37 19.48 6.11
C LEU A 368 12.63 18.85 5.55
N PHE A 369 13.78 19.34 6.03
CA PHE A 369 15.09 18.86 5.63
C PHE A 369 15.93 18.55 6.85
N ALA A 370 16.58 17.39 6.84
CA ALA A 370 17.56 17.02 7.85
C ALA A 370 18.79 16.45 7.17
N GLU A 371 19.95 16.69 7.75
CA GLU A 371 21.23 16.22 7.23
C GLU A 371 21.84 15.22 8.19
N LYS A 372 22.35 14.11 7.65
CA LYS A 372 23.06 13.12 8.46
C LYS A 372 24.45 13.64 8.78
N ALA A 373 24.81 13.60 10.06
CA ALA A 373 26.12 14.07 10.53
C ALA A 373 27.25 13.42 9.73
N LYS A 374 28.23 14.25 9.37
CA LYS A 374 29.47 13.77 8.80
C LYS A 374 30.27 13.05 9.88
N ARG A 375 31.01 12.02 9.49
CA ARG A 375 31.89 11.36 10.44
C ARG A 375 33.02 12.32 10.82
N GLY A 376 33.18 12.47 12.12
CA GLY A 376 34.30 13.25 12.66
C GLY A 376 35.61 12.51 12.54
#